data_56e2751f62965b3a6caf8136387ec40c
#
_entry.id   56e2751f62965b3a6caf8136387ec40c
#
_cell.length_a   1.000
_cell.length_b   1.000
_cell.length_c   1.000
_cell.angle_alpha   90.00
_cell.angle_beta   90.00
_cell.angle_gamma   90.00
#
_symmetry.space_group_name_H-M   'P 1'
#
loop_
_entity.id
_entity.type
_entity.pdbx_description
1 polymer ?
#
loop_
_entity_poly.entity_id
_entity_poly.type
_entity_poly.pdbx_seq_one_letter_code
_entity_poly.pdbx_strand_id
1 'polypeptide(L)'
;MFSVKTLLAGLALIVCLCSPALAQITEGDDGPLRFGRFEHEGKVHYGFISFGGVHTLTGSFFDKDTVVTGNVIPLEEVKVLPPVIPGKVIGIALNYKSHGGSGGDLQFFAKLPSSVIGHEDIITPPRGSTNLHYEGEMVIVMGARAKNVSEKDALGFVFGVTAGNDITERSFGSGGFTVLKSKGSDTFAPLGPWISPGLSIDNLKFETKVNGKTVQKGSTKQMIHSSAKIISELSRYMTLEPGDVIYTGTAGTTAALKEGDVVDVLLEGIGRLRNTVGPISK
;
A
#
# COMPACT_ATOMS: atom_id res chain seq x y z
N MET A 1 -12.34 -33.58 -10.83
CA MET A 1 -13.32 -33.44 -9.74
C MET A 1 -12.54 -33.10 -8.48
N PHE A 2 -12.11 -31.83 -8.33
CA PHE A 2 -11.31 -31.36 -7.19
C PHE A 2 -12.24 -30.79 -6.12
N SER A 3 -12.04 -31.22 -4.89
CA SER A 3 -12.93 -30.95 -3.76
C SER A 3 -12.90 -29.48 -3.34
N VAL A 4 -14.07 -28.85 -3.35
CA VAL A 4 -14.38 -27.49 -2.89
C VAL A 4 -14.00 -27.21 -1.41
N LYS A 5 -13.62 -28.24 -0.65
CA LYS A 5 -13.34 -28.12 0.80
C LYS A 5 -11.98 -27.52 1.15
N THR A 6 -11.01 -27.51 0.24
CA THR A 6 -9.64 -27.01 0.55
C THR A 6 -9.48 -25.50 0.26
N LEU A 7 -10.32 -24.93 -0.60
CA LEU A 7 -10.32 -23.49 -0.90
C LEU A 7 -10.97 -22.65 0.22
N LEU A 8 -11.96 -23.22 0.91
CA LEU A 8 -12.68 -22.57 2.00
C LEU A 8 -11.84 -22.34 3.27
N ALA A 9 -10.77 -23.10 3.49
CA ALA A 9 -9.95 -22.97 4.69
C ALA A 9 -9.03 -21.73 4.68
N GLY A 10 -8.58 -21.28 3.51
CA GLY A 10 -7.77 -20.06 3.38
C GLY A 10 -8.63 -18.78 3.49
N LEU A 11 -9.81 -18.81 2.91
CA LEU A 11 -10.76 -17.67 2.97
C LEU A 11 -11.36 -17.52 4.36
N ALA A 12 -11.63 -18.62 5.07
CA ALA A 12 -12.20 -18.63 6.41
C ALA A 12 -11.30 -17.95 7.46
N LEU A 13 -9.97 -17.93 7.26
CA LEU A 13 -9.04 -17.30 8.20
C LEU A 13 -9.01 -15.76 8.04
N ILE A 14 -9.17 -15.25 6.82
CA ILE A 14 -9.28 -13.80 6.55
C ILE A 14 -10.64 -13.27 7.03
N VAL A 15 -11.69 -14.04 6.85
CA VAL A 15 -13.06 -13.72 7.25
C VAL A 15 -13.25 -13.65 8.77
N CYS A 16 -12.43 -14.36 9.56
CA CYS A 16 -12.56 -14.35 11.03
C CYS A 16 -12.10 -13.03 11.68
N LEU A 17 -11.36 -12.19 10.97
CA LEU A 17 -10.85 -10.90 11.46
C LEU A 17 -11.59 -9.68 10.86
N CYS A 18 -12.28 -9.87 9.75
CA CYS A 18 -13.04 -8.83 9.05
C CYS A 18 -14.51 -9.18 9.04
N SER A 19 -15.39 -8.21 8.88
CA SER A 19 -16.85 -8.31 8.87
C SER A 19 -17.40 -9.60 8.20
N PRO A 20 -18.48 -10.21 8.72
CA PRO A 20 -19.17 -11.33 8.08
C PRO A 20 -19.63 -11.05 6.64
N ALA A 21 -19.73 -9.79 6.23
CA ALA A 21 -20.02 -9.40 4.85
C ALA A 21 -18.95 -9.88 3.86
N LEU A 22 -17.69 -9.94 4.28
CA LEU A 22 -16.59 -10.42 3.42
C LEU A 22 -16.66 -11.93 3.15
N ALA A 23 -17.34 -12.69 4.02
CA ALA A 23 -17.58 -14.13 3.84
C ALA A 23 -18.53 -14.45 2.68
N GLN A 24 -19.33 -13.48 2.23
CA GLN A 24 -20.29 -13.63 1.14
C GLN A 24 -19.71 -13.24 -0.23
N ILE A 25 -18.51 -12.64 -0.25
CA ILE A 25 -17.85 -12.25 -1.49
C ILE A 25 -17.13 -13.48 -2.04
N THR A 26 -17.72 -14.13 -3.05
CA THR A 26 -17.04 -15.18 -3.81
C THR A 26 -16.09 -14.52 -4.81
N GLU A 27 -14.91 -15.13 -5.02
CA GLU A 27 -14.02 -14.73 -6.10
C GLU A 27 -14.81 -14.76 -7.41
N GLY A 28 -14.92 -13.59 -8.05
CA GLY A 28 -15.43 -13.50 -9.42
C GLY A 28 -14.36 -13.94 -10.41
N ASP A 29 -14.72 -14.20 -11.65
CA ASP A 29 -13.81 -14.65 -12.71
C ASP A 29 -12.70 -13.63 -13.08
N ASP A 30 -12.68 -12.44 -12.47
CA ASP A 30 -11.82 -11.32 -12.86
C ASP A 30 -10.51 -11.16 -12.04
N GLY A 31 -10.09 -12.16 -11.30
CA GLY A 31 -8.84 -12.13 -10.53
C GLY A 31 -9.03 -11.80 -9.04
N PRO A 32 -7.98 -11.37 -8.31
CA PRO A 32 -8.04 -11.14 -6.89
C PRO A 32 -9.01 -10.02 -6.52
N LEU A 33 -9.69 -10.15 -5.38
CA LEU A 33 -10.57 -9.11 -4.83
C LEU A 33 -9.79 -7.80 -4.62
N ARG A 34 -10.42 -6.67 -4.94
CA ARG A 34 -9.83 -5.33 -4.91
C ARG A 34 -10.67 -4.41 -4.05
N PHE A 35 -10.24 -4.15 -2.84
CA PHE A 35 -10.93 -3.29 -1.87
C PHE A 35 -10.39 -1.88 -1.92
N GLY A 36 -11.27 -0.88 -1.79
CA GLY A 36 -10.84 0.51 -1.83
C GLY A 36 -11.89 1.50 -1.35
N ARG A 37 -11.52 2.76 -1.52
CA ARG A 37 -12.38 3.92 -1.31
C ARG A 37 -12.57 4.62 -2.63
N PHE A 38 -13.78 5.02 -2.90
CA PHE A 38 -14.22 5.55 -4.19
C PHE A 38 -15.10 6.77 -3.97
N GLU A 39 -14.89 7.81 -4.74
CA GLU A 39 -15.78 8.97 -4.76
C GLU A 39 -16.68 8.91 -5.99
N HIS A 40 -17.98 9.03 -5.78
CA HIS A 40 -19.00 9.13 -6.81
C HIS A 40 -20.03 10.17 -6.40
N GLU A 41 -20.35 11.12 -7.27
CA GLU A 41 -21.27 12.24 -7.01
C GLU A 41 -21.00 13.00 -5.70
N GLY A 42 -19.71 13.22 -5.39
CA GLY A 42 -19.27 13.93 -4.18
C GLY A 42 -19.42 13.14 -2.88
N LYS A 43 -19.76 11.85 -2.95
CA LYS A 43 -19.84 10.96 -1.78
C LYS A 43 -18.72 9.92 -1.81
N VAL A 44 -18.16 9.64 -0.64
CA VAL A 44 -17.14 8.61 -0.48
C VAL A 44 -17.80 7.28 -0.09
N HIS A 45 -17.46 6.23 -0.84
CA HIS A 45 -17.91 4.87 -0.63
C HIS A 45 -16.71 3.98 -0.32
N TYR A 46 -16.85 3.10 0.66
CA TYR A 46 -16.03 1.90 0.75
C TYR A 46 -16.65 0.83 -0.14
N GLY A 47 -15.82 0.01 -0.77
CA GLY A 47 -16.32 -1.02 -1.67
C GLY A 47 -15.25 -1.98 -2.13
N PHE A 48 -15.67 -2.91 -2.96
CA PHE A 48 -14.75 -3.81 -3.68
C PHE A 48 -15.15 -3.83 -5.16
N ILE A 49 -14.14 -4.07 -6.00
CA ILE A 49 -14.33 -4.17 -7.45
C ILE A 49 -14.56 -5.62 -7.82
N SER A 50 -15.64 -5.87 -8.56
CA SER A 50 -15.95 -7.15 -9.21
C SER A 50 -16.79 -6.89 -10.45
N PHE A 51 -16.59 -7.69 -11.53
CA PHE A 51 -17.34 -7.57 -12.79
C PHE A 51 -17.42 -6.14 -13.36
N GLY A 52 -16.31 -5.38 -13.27
CA GLY A 52 -16.22 -4.02 -13.84
C GLY A 52 -16.95 -2.93 -13.04
N GLY A 53 -17.49 -3.24 -11.87
CA GLY A 53 -18.17 -2.28 -11.00
C GLY A 53 -17.67 -2.27 -9.56
N VAL A 54 -17.94 -1.17 -8.86
CA VAL A 54 -17.70 -1.01 -7.44
C VAL A 54 -18.94 -1.42 -6.66
N HIS A 55 -18.87 -2.55 -5.96
CA HIS A 55 -19.89 -2.99 -5.02
C HIS A 55 -19.71 -2.25 -3.71
N THR A 56 -20.68 -1.39 -3.36
CA THR A 56 -20.55 -0.51 -2.20
C THR A 56 -20.84 -1.22 -0.89
N LEU A 57 -20.21 -0.75 0.16
CA LEU A 57 -20.34 -1.20 1.54
C LEU A 57 -21.02 -0.13 2.40
N THR A 58 -21.66 -0.54 3.49
CA THR A 58 -22.32 0.40 4.44
C THR A 58 -21.31 1.20 5.27
N GLY A 59 -20.05 0.75 5.34
CA GLY A 59 -18.99 1.36 6.14
C GLY A 59 -17.61 0.86 5.71
N SER A 60 -16.61 1.09 6.55
CA SER A 60 -15.25 0.60 6.31
C SER A 60 -15.20 -0.92 6.33
N PHE A 61 -14.37 -1.51 5.47
CA PHE A 61 -14.14 -2.96 5.46
C PHE A 61 -13.38 -3.47 6.70
N PHE A 62 -12.98 -2.57 7.61
CA PHE A 62 -12.45 -2.92 8.93
C PHE A 62 -13.54 -2.97 10.02
N ASP A 63 -14.74 -2.45 9.77
CA ASP A 63 -15.81 -2.40 10.75
C ASP A 63 -16.59 -3.72 10.72
N LYS A 64 -16.88 -4.26 11.90
CA LYS A 64 -17.53 -5.58 12.07
C LYS A 64 -18.94 -5.65 11.53
N ASP A 65 -19.68 -4.53 11.55
CA ASP A 65 -21.08 -4.44 11.14
C ASP A 65 -21.26 -3.99 9.68
N THR A 66 -20.16 -3.87 8.94
CA THR A 66 -20.19 -3.52 7.52
C THR A 66 -20.81 -4.66 6.71
N VAL A 67 -21.75 -4.28 5.84
CA VAL A 67 -22.42 -5.20 4.90
C VAL A 67 -22.39 -4.64 3.48
N VAL A 68 -22.56 -5.51 2.48
CA VAL A 68 -22.72 -5.12 1.08
C VAL A 68 -24.10 -4.48 0.91
N THR A 69 -24.16 -3.28 0.31
CA THR A 69 -25.43 -2.53 0.17
C THR A 69 -26.32 -3.06 -0.95
N GLY A 70 -25.77 -3.83 -1.89
CA GLY A 70 -26.43 -4.22 -3.14
C GLY A 70 -26.29 -3.19 -4.27
N ASN A 71 -25.78 -1.99 -4.00
CA ASN A 71 -25.53 -1.00 -5.04
C ASN A 71 -24.20 -1.27 -5.74
N VAL A 72 -24.19 -1.15 -7.08
CA VAL A 72 -23.02 -1.28 -7.92
C VAL A 72 -22.86 0.00 -8.72
N ILE A 73 -21.67 0.63 -8.63
CA ILE A 73 -21.34 1.84 -9.38
C ILE A 73 -20.35 1.44 -10.49
N PRO A 74 -20.55 1.82 -11.75
CA PRO A 74 -19.60 1.58 -12.82
C PRO A 74 -18.21 2.12 -12.45
N LEU A 75 -17.15 1.34 -12.72
CA LEU A 75 -15.80 1.73 -12.31
C LEU A 75 -15.32 3.02 -12.98
N GLU A 76 -15.79 3.28 -14.20
CA GLU A 76 -15.50 4.49 -14.97
C GLU A 76 -16.19 5.77 -14.43
N GLU A 77 -17.17 5.63 -13.55
CA GLU A 77 -17.89 6.76 -12.93
C GLU A 77 -17.32 7.16 -11.56
N VAL A 78 -16.32 6.44 -11.05
CA VAL A 78 -15.75 6.72 -9.74
C VAL A 78 -14.36 7.35 -9.84
N LYS A 79 -14.05 8.26 -8.92
CA LYS A 79 -12.67 8.63 -8.60
C LYS A 79 -12.12 7.65 -7.57
N VAL A 80 -10.98 7.03 -7.89
CA VAL A 80 -10.27 6.13 -6.96
C VAL A 80 -9.52 6.99 -5.94
N LEU A 81 -9.81 6.79 -4.66
CA LEU A 81 -9.16 7.48 -3.54
C LEU A 81 -8.06 6.61 -2.93
N PRO A 82 -7.18 7.16 -2.06
CA PRO A 82 -6.34 6.31 -1.21
C PRO A 82 -7.20 5.22 -0.57
N PRO A 83 -6.81 3.93 -0.69
CA PRO A 83 -7.71 2.83 -0.31
C PRO A 83 -8.03 2.77 1.18
N VAL A 84 -7.20 3.41 2.02
CA VAL A 84 -7.41 3.60 3.46
C VAL A 84 -7.06 5.02 3.89
N ILE A 85 -7.53 5.40 5.09
CA ILE A 85 -7.06 6.58 5.84
C ILE A 85 -6.25 6.03 7.02
N PRO A 86 -4.92 5.91 6.90
CA PRO A 86 -4.13 5.26 7.92
C PRO A 86 -3.95 6.16 9.16
N GLY A 87 -3.96 5.53 10.34
CA GLY A 87 -3.54 6.17 11.58
C GLY A 87 -2.02 6.32 11.65
N LYS A 88 -1.28 5.32 11.12
CA LYS A 88 0.17 5.32 11.00
C LYS A 88 0.61 4.97 9.59
N VAL A 89 1.64 5.68 9.13
CA VAL A 89 2.33 5.42 7.87
C VAL A 89 3.80 5.17 8.22
N ILE A 90 4.24 3.94 8.05
CA ILE A 90 5.58 3.50 8.47
C ILE A 90 6.36 3.08 7.23
N GLY A 91 7.61 3.53 7.09
CA GLY A 91 8.52 3.09 6.04
C GLY A 91 9.66 2.24 6.61
N ILE A 92 10.06 1.22 5.87
CA ILE A 92 11.19 0.35 6.19
C ILE A 92 12.40 0.76 5.36
N ALA A 93 13.46 1.16 6.03
CA ALA A 93 14.69 1.59 5.37
C ALA A 93 15.57 0.40 4.99
N LEU A 94 16.24 0.51 3.83
CA LEU A 94 17.33 -0.38 3.40
C LEU A 94 16.96 -1.89 3.38
N ASN A 95 15.73 -2.23 3.06
CA ASN A 95 15.24 -3.61 3.07
C ASN A 95 15.60 -4.43 1.82
N TYR A 96 16.39 -3.88 0.92
CA TYR A 96 16.90 -4.58 -0.28
C TYR A 96 18.41 -4.35 -0.44
N LYS A 97 19.16 -5.43 -0.71
CA LYS A 97 20.60 -5.35 -0.98
C LYS A 97 20.90 -4.44 -2.18
N SER A 98 20.07 -4.51 -3.22
CA SER A 98 20.19 -3.68 -4.43
C SER A 98 19.96 -2.18 -4.19
N HIS A 99 19.39 -1.80 -3.04
CA HIS A 99 19.17 -0.42 -2.59
C HIS A 99 20.10 -0.01 -1.42
N GLY A 100 21.21 -0.74 -1.24
CA GLY A 100 22.21 -0.44 -0.21
C GLY A 100 21.98 -1.13 1.12
N GLY A 101 20.97 -1.99 1.24
CA GLY A 101 20.75 -2.77 2.47
C GLY A 101 21.87 -3.78 2.69
N SER A 102 22.36 -3.88 3.92
CA SER A 102 23.43 -4.81 4.32
C SER A 102 22.97 -5.90 5.29
N GLY A 103 21.72 -5.85 5.73
CA GLY A 103 21.18 -6.68 6.82
C GLY A 103 21.40 -6.01 8.18
N GLY A 104 21.24 -6.76 9.26
CA GLY A 104 21.29 -6.25 10.64
C GLY A 104 19.89 -5.96 11.18
N ASP A 105 19.79 -5.01 12.11
CA ASP A 105 18.51 -4.66 12.72
C ASP A 105 17.58 -3.95 11.74
N LEU A 106 16.29 -4.21 11.88
CA LEU A 106 15.26 -3.54 11.09
C LEU A 106 15.28 -2.04 11.38
N GLN A 107 15.45 -1.24 10.35
CA GLN A 107 15.36 0.22 10.45
C GLN A 107 14.02 0.69 9.88
N PHE A 108 13.34 1.55 10.61
CA PHE A 108 12.05 2.10 10.20
C PHE A 108 11.92 3.58 10.56
N PHE A 109 11.04 4.26 9.87
CA PHE A 109 10.75 5.68 10.05
C PHE A 109 9.26 5.94 9.90
N ALA A 110 8.79 7.05 10.44
CA ALA A 110 7.43 7.51 10.27
C ALA A 110 7.32 8.41 9.03
N LYS A 111 6.25 8.21 8.27
CA LYS A 111 5.65 9.22 7.39
C LYS A 111 4.39 9.75 8.07
N LEU A 112 3.90 10.90 7.66
CA LEU A 112 2.68 11.45 8.24
C LEU A 112 1.44 10.95 7.49
N PRO A 113 0.29 10.76 8.15
CA PRO A 113 -0.97 10.48 7.45
C PRO A 113 -1.32 11.54 6.39
N SER A 114 -0.95 12.80 6.62
CA SER A 114 -1.11 13.91 5.66
C SER A 114 -0.26 13.76 4.38
N SER A 115 0.74 12.89 4.39
CA SER A 115 1.56 12.61 3.20
C SER A 115 0.86 11.67 2.20
N VAL A 116 -0.25 11.03 2.59
CA VAL A 116 -0.93 10.04 1.75
C VAL A 116 -1.75 10.71 0.66
N ILE A 117 -1.51 10.28 -0.58
CA ILE A 117 -2.31 10.62 -1.77
C ILE A 117 -2.68 9.36 -2.55
N GLY A 118 -3.70 9.44 -3.38
CA GLY A 118 -4.21 8.33 -4.16
C GLY A 118 -3.65 8.22 -5.57
N HIS A 119 -4.28 7.33 -6.32
CA HIS A 119 -4.04 7.15 -7.74
C HIS A 119 -4.43 8.43 -8.51
N GLU A 120 -3.57 8.87 -9.43
CA GLU A 120 -3.71 10.08 -10.25
C GLU A 120 -3.64 11.41 -9.49
N ASP A 121 -3.47 11.40 -8.18
CA ASP A 121 -3.18 12.64 -7.44
C ASP A 121 -1.77 13.17 -7.75
N ILE A 122 -1.58 14.47 -7.52
CA ILE A 122 -0.34 15.21 -7.85
C ILE A 122 0.63 15.13 -6.66
N ILE A 123 1.87 14.73 -6.93
CA ILE A 123 2.98 14.86 -5.98
C ILE A 123 3.41 16.32 -5.96
N THR A 124 3.26 17.01 -4.83
CA THR A 124 3.59 18.44 -4.67
C THR A 124 4.85 18.58 -3.82
N PRO A 125 6.01 18.80 -4.44
CA PRO A 125 7.26 18.98 -3.70
C PRO A 125 7.23 20.24 -2.83
N PRO A 126 7.73 20.19 -1.58
CA PRO A 126 7.85 21.39 -0.75
C PRO A 126 8.77 22.43 -1.38
N ARG A 127 8.59 23.72 -0.98
CA ARG A 127 9.49 24.78 -1.42
C ARG A 127 10.94 24.45 -1.07
N GLY A 128 11.85 24.66 -2.03
CA GLY A 128 13.27 24.36 -1.88
C GLY A 128 13.65 22.91 -2.18
N SER A 129 12.72 22.10 -2.70
CA SER A 129 13.02 20.75 -3.23
C SER A 129 13.96 20.87 -4.43
N THR A 130 15.03 20.10 -4.42
CA THR A 130 16.04 20.09 -5.51
C THR A 130 16.47 18.70 -5.94
N ASN A 131 16.10 17.66 -5.19
CA ASN A 131 16.53 16.29 -5.45
C ASN A 131 15.46 15.26 -5.04
N LEU A 132 14.26 15.39 -5.64
CA LEU A 132 13.10 14.52 -5.38
C LEU A 132 13.27 13.17 -6.08
N HIS A 133 13.14 12.07 -5.35
CA HIS A 133 13.27 10.70 -5.87
C HIS A 133 11.99 9.88 -5.68
N TYR A 134 11.80 8.90 -6.55
CA TYR A 134 10.81 7.84 -6.44
C TYR A 134 11.40 6.63 -5.71
N GLU A 135 10.57 5.88 -5.00
CA GLU A 135 10.87 4.57 -4.43
C GLU A 135 9.60 3.71 -4.49
N GLY A 136 9.46 2.91 -5.58
CA GLY A 136 8.31 2.03 -5.76
C GLY A 136 8.38 0.83 -4.83
N GLU A 137 7.27 0.54 -4.12
CA GLU A 137 7.21 -0.43 -3.04
C GLU A 137 5.91 -1.24 -3.02
N MET A 138 5.97 -2.43 -2.44
CA MET A 138 4.79 -3.05 -1.86
C MET A 138 4.48 -2.40 -0.52
N VAL A 139 3.20 -2.17 -0.25
CA VAL A 139 2.72 -1.64 1.03
C VAL A 139 1.78 -2.64 1.69
N ILE A 140 2.07 -3.02 2.92
CA ILE A 140 1.20 -3.86 3.75
C ILE A 140 0.12 -2.98 4.39
N VAL A 141 -1.13 -3.45 4.36
CA VAL A 141 -2.25 -2.83 5.07
C VAL A 141 -2.67 -3.76 6.22
N MET A 142 -2.63 -3.25 7.45
CA MET A 142 -3.03 -4.02 8.63
C MET A 142 -4.55 -4.21 8.66
N GLY A 143 -4.99 -5.41 9.03
CA GLY A 143 -6.40 -5.78 9.13
C GLY A 143 -6.89 -5.96 10.55
N ALA A 144 -5.97 -6.18 11.49
CA ALA A 144 -6.29 -6.40 12.88
C ALA A 144 -5.25 -5.73 13.79
N ARG A 145 -5.68 -5.48 15.03
CA ARG A 145 -4.80 -4.91 16.06
C ARG A 145 -3.67 -5.87 16.43
N ALA A 146 -2.42 -5.45 16.23
CA ALA A 146 -1.23 -6.24 16.50
C ALA A 146 -0.32 -5.54 17.53
N LYS A 147 -0.02 -6.22 18.64
CA LYS A 147 0.90 -5.78 19.70
C LYS A 147 1.68 -6.97 20.22
N ASN A 148 3.00 -6.90 20.18
CA ASN A 148 3.92 -7.96 20.62
C ASN A 148 3.62 -9.32 19.95
N VAL A 149 3.33 -9.31 18.63
CA VAL A 149 3.00 -10.53 17.88
C VAL A 149 4.26 -11.27 17.45
N SER A 150 4.20 -12.60 17.42
CA SER A 150 5.30 -13.42 16.93
C SER A 150 5.40 -13.36 15.40
N GLU A 151 6.58 -13.62 14.82
CA GLU A 151 6.72 -13.74 13.36
C GLU A 151 5.79 -14.81 12.77
N LYS A 152 5.61 -15.92 13.49
CA LYS A 152 4.75 -17.02 13.09
C LYS A 152 3.30 -16.58 12.87
N ASP A 153 2.80 -15.66 13.70
CA ASP A 153 1.41 -15.22 13.69
C ASP A 153 1.20 -13.90 12.94
N ALA A 154 2.28 -13.19 12.63
CA ALA A 154 2.26 -11.80 12.14
C ALA A 154 1.41 -11.60 10.87
N LEU A 155 1.49 -12.53 9.91
CA LEU A 155 0.73 -12.42 8.65
C LEU A 155 -0.79 -12.58 8.85
N GLY A 156 -1.24 -13.19 9.95
CA GLY A 156 -2.66 -13.27 10.31
C GLY A 156 -3.29 -11.91 10.66
N PHE A 157 -2.49 -10.86 10.85
CA PHE A 157 -2.96 -9.49 11.14
C PHE A 157 -3.01 -8.60 9.90
N VAL A 158 -2.64 -9.11 8.73
CA VAL A 158 -2.63 -8.38 7.46
C VAL A 158 -4.00 -8.47 6.80
N PHE A 159 -4.56 -7.33 6.38
CA PHE A 159 -5.74 -7.30 5.52
C PHE A 159 -5.39 -7.64 4.08
N GLY A 160 -4.33 -7.04 3.57
CA GLY A 160 -3.86 -7.22 2.20
C GLY A 160 -2.69 -6.31 1.89
N VAL A 161 -2.38 -6.19 0.61
CA VAL A 161 -1.30 -5.32 0.12
C VAL A 161 -1.79 -4.40 -0.98
N THR A 162 -1.04 -3.32 -1.17
CA THR A 162 -1.24 -2.33 -2.24
C THR A 162 0.11 -1.84 -2.76
N ALA A 163 0.12 -1.09 -3.85
CA ALA A 163 1.32 -0.41 -4.32
C ALA A 163 1.50 0.92 -3.58
N GLY A 164 2.75 1.34 -3.43
CA GLY A 164 3.10 2.64 -2.87
C GLY A 164 4.34 3.22 -3.53
N ASN A 165 4.55 4.50 -3.30
CA ASN A 165 5.75 5.21 -3.73
C ASN A 165 6.29 6.03 -2.56
N ASP A 166 7.40 5.60 -1.97
CA ASP A 166 8.05 6.32 -0.86
C ASP A 166 8.84 7.51 -1.40
N ILE A 167 8.12 8.56 -1.79
CA ILE A 167 8.72 9.80 -2.30
C ILE A 167 9.69 10.37 -1.28
N THR A 168 10.89 10.71 -1.78
CA THR A 168 12.01 11.14 -0.95
C THR A 168 12.66 12.41 -1.52
N GLU A 169 12.68 13.48 -0.75
CA GLU A 169 13.47 14.67 -1.07
C GLU A 169 14.87 14.56 -0.42
N ARG A 170 15.84 14.13 -1.20
CA ARG A 170 17.17 13.81 -0.68
C ARG A 170 18.00 15.04 -0.27
N SER A 171 17.69 16.21 -0.81
CA SER A 171 18.37 17.45 -0.41
C SER A 171 18.05 17.89 1.02
N PHE A 172 16.95 17.39 1.60
CA PHE A 172 16.57 17.70 2.99
C PHE A 172 17.32 16.84 4.02
N GLY A 173 18.14 15.89 3.59
CA GLY A 173 18.91 14.99 4.42
C GLY A 173 18.26 13.62 4.60
N SER A 174 19.05 12.62 5.02
CA SER A 174 18.64 11.22 5.06
C SER A 174 18.70 10.57 6.45
N GLY A 175 18.99 11.30 7.50
CA GLY A 175 19.17 10.72 8.82
C GLY A 175 18.68 11.61 9.97
N GLY A 176 18.47 10.98 11.12
CA GLY A 176 18.10 11.66 12.36
C GLY A 176 16.82 12.50 12.22
N PHE A 177 16.87 13.74 12.67
CA PHE A 177 15.73 14.67 12.68
C PHE A 177 15.26 15.13 11.28
N THR A 178 16.04 14.86 10.22
CA THR A 178 15.70 15.30 8.86
C THR A 178 14.82 14.33 8.10
N VAL A 179 14.73 13.08 8.54
CA VAL A 179 13.93 12.02 7.88
C VAL A 179 12.48 12.44 7.69
N LEU A 180 11.87 13.10 8.68
CA LEU A 180 10.49 13.55 8.57
C LEU A 180 10.28 14.55 7.44
N LYS A 181 11.22 15.49 7.23
CA LYS A 181 11.17 16.45 6.12
C LYS A 181 11.31 15.72 4.76
N SER A 182 12.26 14.80 4.68
CA SER A 182 12.61 14.15 3.41
C SER A 182 11.60 13.09 2.98
N LYS A 183 10.86 12.50 3.93
CA LYS A 183 9.98 11.34 3.69
C LYS A 183 8.51 11.58 4.08
N GLY A 184 8.25 12.49 5.01
CA GLY A 184 6.92 12.72 5.60
C GLY A 184 6.22 14.00 5.16
N SER A 185 6.77 14.73 4.19
CA SER A 185 6.10 15.90 3.62
C SER A 185 4.78 15.52 2.95
N ASP A 186 3.86 16.46 2.86
CA ASP A 186 2.58 16.25 2.18
C ASP A 186 2.78 15.69 0.79
N THR A 187 1.92 14.76 0.38
CA THR A 187 1.92 14.04 -0.89
C THR A 187 3.06 13.03 -1.10
N PHE A 188 3.93 12.81 -0.12
CA PHE A 188 5.10 11.95 -0.26
C PHE A 188 4.82 10.46 -0.02
N ALA A 189 3.56 10.09 0.22
CA ALA A 189 3.13 8.69 0.36
C ALA A 189 2.00 8.31 -0.61
N PRO A 190 2.22 8.36 -1.95
CA PRO A 190 1.28 7.77 -2.88
C PRO A 190 0.94 6.33 -2.53
N LEU A 191 -0.35 5.99 -2.47
CA LEU A 191 -0.87 4.71 -1.98
C LEU A 191 -2.07 4.25 -2.81
N GLY A 192 -2.06 3.01 -3.30
CA GLY A 192 -3.19 2.46 -4.05
C GLY A 192 -2.79 1.67 -5.30
N PRO A 193 -3.72 1.52 -6.25
CA PRO A 193 -5.07 2.09 -6.30
C PRO A 193 -6.07 1.42 -5.34
N TRP A 194 -5.91 0.14 -5.04
CA TRP A 194 -6.74 -0.69 -4.16
C TRP A 194 -5.90 -1.66 -3.35
N ILE A 195 -6.54 -2.36 -2.42
CA ILE A 195 -5.93 -3.40 -1.61
C ILE A 195 -6.41 -4.76 -2.11
N SER A 196 -5.51 -5.70 -2.30
CA SER A 196 -5.88 -7.09 -2.58
C SER A 196 -5.45 -7.99 -1.41
N PRO A 197 -6.42 -8.65 -0.75
CA PRO A 197 -6.12 -9.69 0.22
C PRO A 197 -5.72 -10.99 -0.50
N GLY A 198 -5.10 -11.91 0.26
CA GLY A 198 -4.84 -13.28 -0.20
C GLY A 198 -3.67 -13.45 -1.17
N LEU A 199 -2.96 -12.38 -1.54
CA LEU A 199 -1.77 -12.47 -2.37
C LEU A 199 -0.59 -13.07 -1.59
N SER A 200 0.31 -13.77 -2.31
CA SER A 200 1.57 -14.30 -1.73
C SER A 200 2.58 -13.18 -1.52
N ILE A 201 2.42 -12.41 -0.45
CA ILE A 201 3.06 -11.11 -0.22
C ILE A 201 4.60 -11.13 -0.22
N ASP A 202 5.22 -12.26 0.09
CA ASP A 202 6.68 -12.41 0.05
C ASP A 202 7.20 -12.94 -1.30
N ASN A 203 6.38 -12.92 -2.37
CA ASN A 203 6.79 -13.34 -3.71
C ASN A 203 6.11 -12.54 -4.84
N LEU A 204 5.85 -11.27 -4.64
CA LEU A 204 5.26 -10.39 -5.65
C LEU A 204 6.36 -9.67 -6.43
N LYS A 205 6.17 -9.52 -7.75
CA LYS A 205 7.03 -8.68 -8.59
C LYS A 205 6.51 -7.26 -8.58
N PHE A 206 7.43 -6.30 -8.65
CA PHE A 206 7.09 -4.90 -8.85
C PHE A 206 8.02 -4.23 -9.85
N GLU A 207 7.51 -3.19 -10.48
CA GLU A 207 8.22 -2.38 -11.47
C GLU A 207 7.86 -0.91 -11.24
N THR A 208 8.85 -0.03 -11.28
CA THR A 208 8.65 1.42 -11.32
C THR A 208 9.01 1.95 -12.70
N LYS A 209 8.15 2.78 -13.26
CA LYS A 209 8.39 3.49 -14.52
C LYS A 209 8.32 4.99 -14.31
N VAL A 210 9.20 5.72 -14.99
CA VAL A 210 9.14 7.17 -15.12
C VAL A 210 8.95 7.49 -16.59
N ASN A 211 7.89 8.22 -16.93
CA ASN A 211 7.50 8.55 -18.31
C ASN A 211 7.45 7.31 -19.22
N GLY A 212 6.90 6.21 -18.70
CA GLY A 212 6.77 4.93 -19.41
C GLY A 212 8.05 4.08 -19.49
N LYS A 213 9.22 4.63 -19.11
CA LYS A 213 10.50 3.90 -19.09
C LYS A 213 10.68 3.20 -17.75
N THR A 214 10.95 1.90 -17.77
CA THR A 214 11.29 1.14 -16.56
C THR A 214 12.58 1.62 -15.94
N VAL A 215 12.51 1.98 -14.65
CA VAL A 215 13.65 2.50 -13.86
C VAL A 215 13.97 1.62 -12.65
N GLN A 216 13.00 0.85 -12.16
CA GLN A 216 13.22 -0.16 -11.12
C GLN A 216 12.48 -1.44 -11.46
N LYS A 217 13.04 -2.58 -11.07
CA LYS A 217 12.39 -3.90 -11.04
C LYS A 217 12.86 -4.65 -9.81
N GLY A 218 11.95 -5.33 -9.16
CA GLY A 218 12.24 -6.12 -7.98
C GLY A 218 11.17 -7.17 -7.69
N SER A 219 11.42 -7.92 -6.63
CA SER A 219 10.45 -8.84 -6.06
C SER A 219 10.54 -8.78 -4.55
N THR A 220 9.40 -8.89 -3.88
CA THR A 220 9.34 -8.95 -2.41
C THR A 220 10.12 -10.14 -1.84
N LYS A 221 10.37 -11.18 -2.66
CA LYS A 221 11.26 -12.29 -2.32
C LYS A 221 12.72 -11.86 -2.03
N GLN A 222 13.11 -10.67 -2.51
CA GLN A 222 14.46 -10.12 -2.32
C GLN A 222 14.59 -9.24 -1.08
N MET A 223 13.51 -9.08 -0.31
CA MET A 223 13.55 -8.36 0.97
C MET A 223 14.52 -9.02 1.93
N ILE A 224 15.27 -8.21 2.67
CA ILE A 224 16.18 -8.66 3.73
C ILE A 224 15.37 -9.11 4.95
N HIS A 225 14.37 -8.33 5.32
CA HIS A 225 13.41 -8.65 6.37
C HIS A 225 12.06 -8.98 5.72
N SER A 226 11.55 -10.18 5.98
CA SER A 226 10.24 -10.63 5.48
C SER A 226 9.10 -9.79 6.05
N SER A 227 7.93 -9.85 5.41
CA SER A 227 6.73 -9.16 5.91
C SER A 227 6.37 -9.58 7.34
N ALA A 228 6.52 -10.86 7.67
CA ALA A 228 6.29 -11.37 9.03
C ALA A 228 7.26 -10.76 10.05
N LYS A 229 8.56 -10.69 9.72
CA LYS A 229 9.59 -10.07 10.55
C LYS A 229 9.31 -8.58 10.78
N ILE A 230 8.95 -7.85 9.73
CA ILE A 230 8.62 -6.42 9.79
C ILE A 230 7.47 -6.19 10.78
N ILE A 231 6.36 -6.89 10.64
CA ILE A 231 5.18 -6.73 11.50
C ILE A 231 5.50 -7.11 12.95
N SER A 232 6.16 -8.26 13.16
CA SER A 232 6.56 -8.72 14.49
C SER A 232 7.41 -7.66 15.19
N GLU A 233 8.47 -7.17 14.53
CA GLU A 233 9.39 -6.19 15.11
C GLU A 233 8.69 -4.85 15.39
N LEU A 234 7.92 -4.29 14.45
CA LEU A 234 7.18 -3.04 14.66
C LEU A 234 6.19 -3.16 15.81
N SER A 235 5.51 -4.30 15.94
CA SER A 235 4.51 -4.52 16.99
C SER A 235 5.12 -4.54 18.42
N ARG A 236 6.43 -4.68 18.57
CA ARG A 236 7.13 -4.56 19.85
C ARG A 236 7.15 -3.11 20.35
N TYR A 237 7.34 -2.17 19.44
CA TYR A 237 7.49 -0.74 19.79
C TYR A 237 6.14 -0.03 19.82
N MET A 238 5.25 -0.34 18.89
CA MET A 238 3.95 0.33 18.76
C MET A 238 2.82 -0.66 18.53
N THR A 239 1.60 -0.29 18.89
CA THR A 239 0.41 -1.04 18.49
C THR A 239 0.09 -0.69 17.04
N LEU A 240 0.00 -1.70 16.17
CA LEU A 240 -0.49 -1.55 14.82
C LEU A 240 -2.01 -1.75 14.84
N GLU A 241 -2.74 -0.86 14.22
CA GLU A 241 -4.21 -0.86 14.18
C GLU A 241 -4.71 -1.17 12.76
N PRO A 242 -5.97 -1.64 12.60
CA PRO A 242 -6.56 -1.81 11.29
C PRO A 242 -6.45 -0.52 10.45
N GLY A 243 -6.03 -0.65 9.20
CA GLY A 243 -5.82 0.47 8.30
C GLY A 243 -4.43 1.13 8.38
N ASP A 244 -3.60 0.83 9.39
CA ASP A 244 -2.19 1.26 9.38
C ASP A 244 -1.47 0.65 8.18
N VAL A 245 -0.51 1.41 7.61
CA VAL A 245 0.20 0.99 6.41
C VAL A 245 1.72 0.96 6.62
N ILE A 246 2.36 -0.05 6.00
CA ILE A 246 3.80 -0.28 6.12
C ILE A 246 4.40 -0.38 4.71
N TYR A 247 5.17 0.61 4.30
CA TYR A 247 6.02 0.61 3.11
C TYR A 247 7.20 -0.30 3.36
N THR A 248 7.40 -1.32 2.55
CA THR A 248 8.29 -2.45 2.88
C THR A 248 9.72 -2.30 2.35
N GLY A 249 10.01 -1.15 1.74
CA GLY A 249 11.30 -0.86 1.12
C GLY A 249 11.28 -1.05 -0.41
N THR A 250 12.23 -0.41 -1.07
CA THR A 250 12.38 -0.41 -2.52
C THR A 250 13.64 -1.15 -2.97
N ALA A 251 13.66 -1.63 -4.23
CA ALA A 251 14.82 -2.28 -4.84
C ALA A 251 15.50 -1.38 -5.87
N GLY A 252 16.80 -1.60 -6.09
CA GLY A 252 17.58 -0.93 -7.13
C GLY A 252 17.95 0.51 -6.77
N THR A 253 18.38 1.25 -7.77
CA THR A 253 18.78 2.66 -7.66
C THR A 253 17.62 3.57 -8.04
N THR A 254 17.62 4.78 -7.50
CA THR A 254 16.65 5.82 -7.79
C THR A 254 17.32 7.03 -8.42
N ALA A 255 16.55 7.88 -9.09
CA ALA A 255 17.06 9.08 -9.74
C ALA A 255 16.11 10.26 -9.49
N ALA A 256 16.61 11.47 -9.67
CA ALA A 256 15.85 12.69 -9.47
C ALA A 256 14.69 12.81 -10.47
N LEU A 257 13.52 13.14 -9.95
CA LEU A 257 12.32 13.50 -10.69
C LEU A 257 12.30 14.97 -11.04
N LYS A 258 11.60 15.31 -12.10
CA LYS A 258 11.37 16.67 -12.56
C LYS A 258 9.87 16.96 -12.56
N GLU A 259 9.52 18.23 -12.54
CA GLU A 259 8.15 18.70 -12.80
C GLU A 259 7.61 18.10 -14.09
N GLY A 260 6.37 17.61 -14.05
CA GLY A 260 5.69 16.93 -15.14
C GLY A 260 6.03 15.45 -15.31
N ASP A 261 7.03 14.90 -14.60
CA ASP A 261 7.31 13.46 -14.66
C ASP A 261 6.12 12.64 -14.16
N VAL A 262 5.77 11.60 -14.92
CA VAL A 262 4.75 10.63 -14.56
C VAL A 262 5.43 9.37 -13.98
N VAL A 263 5.10 9.03 -12.76
CA VAL A 263 5.62 7.85 -12.07
C VAL A 263 4.54 6.79 -11.98
N ASP A 264 4.80 5.60 -12.52
CA ASP A 264 3.97 4.41 -12.39
C ASP A 264 4.67 3.39 -11.48
N VAL A 265 4.01 2.96 -10.43
CA VAL A 265 4.41 1.78 -9.64
C VAL A 265 3.45 0.65 -9.98
N LEU A 266 3.98 -0.43 -10.57
CA LEU A 266 3.23 -1.63 -10.91
C LEU A 266 3.56 -2.72 -9.89
N LEU A 267 2.54 -3.29 -9.27
CA LEU A 267 2.67 -4.41 -8.34
C LEU A 267 1.82 -5.59 -8.82
N GLU A 268 2.41 -6.77 -8.86
CA GLU A 268 1.76 -8.01 -9.28
C GLU A 268 0.50 -8.27 -8.44
N GLY A 269 -0.63 -8.57 -9.10
CA GLY A 269 -1.94 -8.77 -8.46
C GLY A 269 -2.68 -7.49 -8.06
N ILE A 270 -2.01 -6.34 -8.08
CA ILE A 270 -2.61 -5.03 -7.77
C ILE A 270 -2.85 -4.22 -9.05
N GLY A 271 -1.87 -4.13 -9.91
CA GLY A 271 -1.90 -3.27 -11.09
C GLY A 271 -1.03 -2.03 -10.92
N ARG A 272 -1.52 -0.86 -11.31
CA ARG A 272 -0.74 0.36 -11.46
C ARG A 272 -1.22 1.48 -10.54
N LEU A 273 -0.32 1.99 -9.71
CA LEU A 273 -0.43 3.28 -9.03
C LEU A 273 0.31 4.33 -9.88
N ARG A 274 -0.39 5.38 -10.31
CA ARG A 274 0.14 6.47 -11.15
C ARG A 274 0.05 7.79 -10.42
N ASN A 275 1.10 8.59 -10.49
CA ASN A 275 1.11 9.97 -10.00
C ASN A 275 1.96 10.85 -10.90
N THR A 276 1.65 12.14 -10.95
CA THR A 276 2.42 13.14 -11.69
C THR A 276 3.11 14.10 -10.72
N VAL A 277 4.34 14.47 -11.00
CA VAL A 277 5.08 15.46 -10.23
C VAL A 277 4.59 16.86 -10.60
N GLY A 278 4.05 17.58 -9.63
CA GLY A 278 3.61 18.94 -9.80
C GLY A 278 4.76 19.96 -9.84
N PRO A 279 4.43 21.26 -9.85
CA PRO A 279 5.42 22.35 -9.90
C PRO A 279 6.43 22.27 -8.74
N ILE A 280 7.70 22.44 -9.06
CA ILE A 280 8.80 22.50 -8.08
C ILE A 280 9.10 23.97 -7.81
N SER A 281 8.59 24.51 -6.69
CA SER A 281 8.83 25.88 -6.28
C SER A 281 10.26 26.07 -5.75
N LYS A 282 10.96 27.08 -6.30
CA LYS A 282 12.29 27.48 -5.83
C LYS A 282 12.23 28.24 -4.51
#